data_ade9f33aa3d764ba3ae655243af0484f
#
_entry.id   ade9f33aa3d764ba3ae655243af0484f
#
_cell.length_a   1.000
_cell.length_b   1.000
_cell.length_c   1.000
_cell.angle_alpha   90.00
_cell.angle_beta   90.00
_cell.angle_gamma   90.00
#
_symmetry.space_group_name_H-M   'P 1'
#
loop_
_entity.id
_entity.type
_entity.pdbx_description
1 polymer ?
#
loop_
_entity_poly.entity_id
_entity_poly.type
_entity_poly.pdbx_seq_one_letter_code
_entity_poly.pdbx_strand_id
1 'polypeptide(L)'
;MEEKFDVTGMTCAACQANVTRVVSKLDGVSHCDVSLLSNSMKVEFDQDKVNEQMICKAVKQIGYGASVHGQKTEVRKEWQDRQNRVESDQRSAKQRLILSLVLLIPLLLIAMGPMVGLPILEGMEWMMVSALTQLILCLFILFIQRHFFITGFKALIKKSANMDSLVAMGSGASFVYGLVGIYQMAYYFGVQNIEMAHMAMHSLYFESAATIVTLVSVGKYLESRSKAKTDRKSVV
;
A
#
# COMPACT_ATOMS: atom_id res chain seq x y z
N MET A 1 -3.09 29.08 21.74
CA MET A 1 -1.72 28.55 21.89
C MET A 1 -1.31 27.86 20.60
N GLU A 2 -0.06 28.06 20.14
CA GLU A 2 0.48 27.32 18.99
C GLU A 2 1.39 26.20 19.51
N GLU A 3 1.19 24.99 19.04
CA GLU A 3 2.01 23.85 19.44
C GLU A 3 2.31 22.92 18.26
N LYS A 4 3.49 22.33 18.31
CA LYS A 4 3.97 21.40 17.28
C LYS A 4 3.83 19.97 17.74
N PHE A 5 3.29 19.11 16.85
CA PHE A 5 3.14 17.67 17.09
C PHE A 5 3.89 16.89 16.02
N ASP A 6 4.47 15.77 16.41
CA ASP A 6 5.00 14.78 15.49
C ASP A 6 3.87 13.85 15.06
N VAL A 7 3.73 13.63 13.74
CA VAL A 7 2.70 12.76 13.16
C VAL A 7 3.37 11.60 12.43
N THR A 8 3.00 10.37 12.78
CA THR A 8 3.57 9.17 12.17
C THR A 8 2.53 8.41 11.36
N GLY A 9 2.98 7.71 10.29
CA GLY A 9 2.11 6.93 9.41
C GLY A 9 1.59 7.67 8.18
N MET A 10 1.92 8.95 7.99
CA MET A 10 1.61 9.67 6.75
C MET A 10 2.56 9.24 5.63
N THR A 11 2.02 8.85 4.48
CA THR A 11 2.80 8.39 3.32
C THR A 11 2.44 9.10 2.01
N CYS A 12 1.38 9.90 1.99
CA CYS A 12 0.91 10.57 0.77
C CYS A 12 0.11 11.84 1.09
N ALA A 13 -0.14 12.67 0.09
CA ALA A 13 -0.91 13.92 0.23
C ALA A 13 -2.34 13.67 0.76
N ALA A 14 -2.97 12.54 0.43
CA ALA A 14 -4.28 12.18 0.96
C ALA A 14 -4.23 11.93 2.49
N CYS A 15 -3.13 11.34 2.99
CA CYS A 15 -2.90 11.17 4.42
C CYS A 15 -2.80 12.52 5.13
N GLN A 16 -2.02 13.46 4.56
CA GLN A 16 -1.91 14.84 5.06
C GLN A 16 -3.28 15.52 5.12
N ALA A 17 -4.05 15.46 4.03
CA ALA A 17 -5.39 16.05 3.96
C ALA A 17 -6.36 15.43 5.00
N ASN A 18 -6.28 14.14 5.25
CA ASN A 18 -7.10 13.46 6.26
C ASN A 18 -6.77 13.93 7.67
N VAL A 19 -5.48 14.06 8.02
CA VAL A 19 -5.04 14.56 9.33
C VAL A 19 -5.49 16.01 9.51
N THR A 20 -5.23 16.88 8.52
CA THR A 20 -5.67 18.28 8.55
C THR A 20 -7.17 18.37 8.78
N ARG A 21 -7.97 17.64 8.01
CA ARG A 21 -9.44 17.64 8.10
C ARG A 21 -9.95 17.24 9.48
N VAL A 22 -9.34 16.23 10.12
CA VAL A 22 -9.81 15.71 11.40
C VAL A 22 -9.43 16.67 12.53
N VAL A 23 -8.22 17.21 12.52
CA VAL A 23 -7.76 18.14 13.55
C VAL A 23 -8.47 19.49 13.45
N SER A 24 -8.68 20.03 12.24
CA SER A 24 -9.41 21.29 12.03
C SER A 24 -10.91 21.22 12.38
N LYS A 25 -11.48 20.02 12.54
CA LYS A 25 -12.87 19.82 12.97
C LYS A 25 -13.04 19.81 14.49
N LEU A 26 -11.96 19.78 15.25
CA LEU A 26 -12.05 19.83 16.71
C LEU A 26 -12.48 21.23 17.15
N ASP A 27 -13.48 21.28 18.02
CA ASP A 27 -13.94 22.54 18.60
C ASP A 27 -12.83 23.14 19.46
N GLY A 28 -12.43 24.38 19.15
CA GLY A 28 -11.30 25.05 19.78
C GLY A 28 -10.00 25.07 18.98
N VAL A 29 -9.93 24.42 17.81
CA VAL A 29 -8.79 24.53 16.89
C VAL A 29 -9.06 25.67 15.90
N SER A 30 -8.17 26.67 15.87
CA SER A 30 -8.24 27.83 14.96
C SER A 30 -7.47 27.61 13.67
N HIS A 31 -6.32 26.95 13.74
CA HIS A 31 -5.48 26.66 12.57
C HIS A 31 -4.74 25.33 12.71
N CYS A 32 -4.59 24.60 11.59
CA CYS A 32 -3.82 23.35 11.54
C CYS A 32 -3.02 23.26 10.24
N ASP A 33 -1.70 23.31 10.34
CA ASP A 33 -0.77 23.12 9.22
C ASP A 33 -0.04 21.79 9.39
N VAL A 34 -0.23 20.88 8.42
CA VAL A 34 0.36 19.54 8.43
C VAL A 34 1.42 19.44 7.34
N SER A 35 2.62 19.06 7.71
CA SER A 35 3.72 18.82 6.79
C SER A 35 4.01 17.33 6.62
N LEU A 36 3.79 16.83 5.40
CA LEU A 36 4.13 15.47 5.02
C LEU A 36 5.66 15.26 5.00
N LEU A 37 6.42 16.29 4.63
CA LEU A 37 7.87 16.21 4.51
C LEU A 37 8.56 16.07 5.87
N SER A 38 8.12 16.85 6.87
CA SER A 38 8.65 16.81 8.23
C SER A 38 7.94 15.84 9.15
N ASN A 39 6.89 15.16 8.66
CA ASN A 39 6.01 14.30 9.47
C ASN A 39 5.55 14.98 10.76
N SER A 40 5.18 16.25 10.65
CA SER A 40 4.75 17.07 11.79
C SER A 40 3.51 17.89 11.45
N MET A 41 2.82 18.34 12.47
CA MET A 41 1.75 19.32 12.34
C MET A 41 1.95 20.44 13.37
N LYS A 42 1.58 21.66 12.99
CA LYS A 42 1.44 22.81 13.86
C LYS A 42 -0.04 23.08 14.05
N VAL A 43 -0.46 23.19 15.28
CA VAL A 43 -1.87 23.40 15.63
C VAL A 43 -1.97 24.60 16.53
N GLU A 44 -2.82 25.56 16.13
CA GLU A 44 -3.25 26.68 16.97
C GLU A 44 -4.61 26.32 17.59
N PHE A 45 -4.67 26.30 18.91
CA PHE A 45 -5.87 25.88 19.61
C PHE A 45 -6.07 26.64 20.93
N ASP A 46 -7.31 26.64 21.39
CA ASP A 46 -7.74 27.18 22.65
C ASP A 46 -7.64 26.10 23.73
N GLN A 47 -6.76 26.31 24.73
CA GLN A 47 -6.53 25.35 25.81
C GLN A 47 -7.74 25.11 26.73
N ASP A 48 -8.67 26.05 26.79
CA ASP A 48 -9.88 25.93 27.60
C ASP A 48 -10.90 24.96 26.95
N LYS A 49 -10.80 24.73 25.63
CA LYS A 49 -11.72 23.88 24.86
C LYS A 49 -11.11 22.56 24.45
N VAL A 50 -9.84 22.54 24.06
CA VAL A 50 -9.17 21.34 23.57
C VAL A 50 -7.76 21.22 24.17
N ASN A 51 -7.37 20.01 24.53
CA ASN A 51 -6.03 19.73 25.03
C ASN A 51 -5.23 18.88 24.05
N GLU A 52 -3.90 18.83 24.25
CA GLU A 52 -2.95 18.06 23.41
C GLU A 52 -3.34 16.58 23.28
N GLN A 53 -3.85 15.99 24.37
CA GLN A 53 -4.26 14.58 24.37
C GLN A 53 -5.47 14.33 23.48
N MET A 54 -6.42 15.28 23.39
CA MET A 54 -7.57 15.20 22.51
C MET A 54 -7.16 15.27 21.06
N ILE A 55 -6.22 16.16 20.70
CA ILE A 55 -5.64 16.28 19.35
C ILE A 55 -4.94 14.96 18.97
N CYS A 56 -4.08 14.46 19.85
CA CYS A 56 -3.40 13.19 19.62
C CYS A 56 -4.38 12.00 19.47
N LYS A 57 -5.45 11.97 20.25
CA LYS A 57 -6.49 10.94 20.20
C LYS A 57 -7.27 11.00 18.87
N ALA A 58 -7.64 12.18 18.40
CA ALA A 58 -8.33 12.37 17.13
C ALA A 58 -7.51 11.85 15.95
N VAL A 59 -6.22 12.15 15.91
CA VAL A 59 -5.30 11.63 14.88
C VAL A 59 -5.15 10.11 14.98
N LYS A 60 -5.08 9.55 16.19
CA LYS A 60 -5.02 8.10 16.40
C LYS A 60 -6.28 7.37 15.95
N GLN A 61 -7.46 7.98 16.09
CA GLN A 61 -8.74 7.39 15.67
C GLN A 61 -8.80 7.10 14.15
N ILE A 62 -8.18 7.95 13.33
CA ILE A 62 -8.10 7.75 11.88
C ILE A 62 -6.91 6.88 11.44
N GLY A 63 -6.14 6.33 12.40
CA GLY A 63 -5.09 5.34 12.13
C GLY A 63 -3.68 5.88 11.99
N TYR A 64 -3.45 7.17 12.29
CA TYR A 64 -2.12 7.78 12.35
C TYR A 64 -1.64 7.91 13.81
N GLY A 65 -0.31 8.01 14.01
CA GLY A 65 0.26 8.32 15.32
C GLY A 65 0.41 9.84 15.49
N ALA A 66 0.20 10.36 16.70
CA ALA A 66 0.52 11.73 17.04
C ALA A 66 1.09 11.82 18.45
N SER A 67 2.08 12.72 18.65
CA SER A 67 2.71 13.05 19.95
C SER A 67 3.16 14.50 19.96
N VAL A 68 3.17 15.12 21.13
CA VAL A 68 3.66 16.51 21.30
C VAL A 68 5.15 16.58 21.02
N HIS A 69 5.57 17.58 20.23
CA HIS A 69 6.97 17.78 19.87
C HIS A 69 7.69 18.47 21.04
N GLY A 70 8.69 17.78 21.62
CA GLY A 70 9.58 18.42 22.60
C GLY A 70 9.41 18.06 24.07
N GLN A 71 8.66 17.02 24.43
CA GLN A 71 8.81 16.46 25.77
C GLN A 71 10.24 15.90 25.92
N LYS A 72 11.08 16.66 26.59
CA LYS A 72 12.50 16.39 26.85
C LYS A 72 12.69 15.22 27.83
N THR A 73 12.36 14.02 27.42
CA THR A 73 12.82 12.84 28.15
C THR A 73 13.23 11.77 27.16
N GLU A 74 14.53 11.51 27.07
CA GLU A 74 15.16 10.45 26.25
C GLU A 74 15.26 10.70 24.73
N VAL A 75 15.28 11.94 24.31
CA VAL A 75 15.33 12.35 22.88
C VAL A 75 16.44 11.63 22.07
N ARG A 76 17.56 11.34 22.66
CA ARG A 76 18.68 10.70 21.95
C ARG A 76 18.45 9.21 21.68
N LYS A 77 17.85 8.47 22.63
CA LYS A 77 17.50 7.05 22.46
C LYS A 77 16.32 6.91 21.49
N GLU A 78 15.31 7.77 21.64
CA GLU A 78 14.15 7.75 20.71
C GLU A 78 14.54 8.06 19.26
N TRP A 79 15.48 8.98 19.03
CA TRP A 79 16.00 9.26 17.68
C TRP A 79 16.77 8.08 17.10
N GLN A 80 17.62 7.42 17.88
CA GLN A 80 18.32 6.22 17.45
C GLN A 80 17.35 5.06 17.19
N ASP A 81 16.37 4.86 18.05
CA ASP A 81 15.35 3.83 17.85
C ASP A 81 14.45 4.11 16.64
N ARG A 82 14.11 5.37 16.37
CA ARG A 82 13.41 5.76 15.13
C ARG A 82 14.27 5.50 13.90
N GLN A 83 15.52 5.89 13.89
CA GLN A 83 16.44 5.63 12.77
C GLN A 83 16.60 4.13 12.52
N ASN A 84 16.80 3.34 13.57
CA ASN A 84 16.91 1.90 13.46
C ASN A 84 15.62 1.24 12.93
N ARG A 85 14.45 1.72 13.36
CA ARG A 85 13.15 1.26 12.84
C ARG A 85 12.98 1.63 11.38
N VAL A 86 13.27 2.86 10.99
CA VAL A 86 13.19 3.31 9.59
C VAL A 86 14.13 2.50 8.70
N GLU A 87 15.35 2.23 9.14
CA GLU A 87 16.30 1.40 8.39
C GLU A 87 15.83 -0.07 8.28
N SER A 88 15.32 -0.64 9.36
CA SER A 88 14.78 -2.01 9.34
C SER A 88 13.55 -2.13 8.46
N ASP A 89 12.66 -1.15 8.48
CA ASP A 89 11.47 -1.09 7.64
C ASP A 89 11.84 -0.93 6.16
N GLN A 90 12.85 -0.10 5.85
CA GLN A 90 13.36 0.04 4.49
C GLN A 90 14.01 -1.24 3.96
N ARG A 91 14.80 -1.95 4.79
CA ARG A 91 15.38 -3.25 4.41
C ARG A 91 14.31 -4.28 4.12
N SER A 92 13.31 -4.38 5.00
CA SER A 92 12.18 -5.29 4.84
C SER A 92 11.32 -4.95 3.60
N ALA A 93 11.09 -3.66 3.33
CA ALA A 93 10.39 -3.20 2.14
C ALA A 93 11.18 -3.53 0.86
N LYS A 94 12.51 -3.33 0.86
CA LYS A 94 13.39 -3.68 -0.26
C LYS A 94 13.37 -5.19 -0.55
N GLN A 95 13.46 -6.03 0.48
CA GLN A 95 13.41 -7.49 0.30
C GLN A 95 12.08 -7.95 -0.29
N ARG A 96 10.95 -7.46 0.26
CA ARG A 96 9.61 -7.75 -0.27
C ARG A 96 9.45 -7.29 -1.72
N LEU A 97 9.99 -6.12 -2.06
CA LEU A 97 9.96 -5.59 -3.41
C LEU A 97 10.75 -6.46 -4.38
N ILE A 98 11.99 -6.83 -4.05
CA ILE A 98 12.82 -7.69 -4.89
C ILE A 98 12.14 -9.05 -5.11
N LEU A 99 11.61 -9.65 -4.06
CA LEU A 99 10.92 -10.94 -4.14
C LEU A 99 9.66 -10.85 -5.02
N SER A 100 8.87 -9.78 -4.89
CA SER A 100 7.70 -9.56 -5.75
C SER A 100 8.09 -9.36 -7.21
N LEU A 101 9.19 -8.63 -7.49
CA LEU A 101 9.71 -8.42 -8.84
C LEU A 101 10.20 -9.74 -9.48
N VAL A 102 10.91 -10.55 -8.70
CA VAL A 102 11.39 -11.88 -9.17
C VAL A 102 10.22 -12.80 -9.51
N LEU A 103 9.13 -12.77 -8.73
CA LEU A 103 7.92 -13.56 -9.01
C LEU A 103 7.05 -12.97 -10.13
N LEU A 104 7.10 -11.65 -10.32
CA LEU A 104 6.32 -10.99 -11.37
C LEU A 104 6.84 -11.31 -12.78
N ILE A 105 8.15 -11.46 -12.95
CA ILE A 105 8.76 -11.78 -14.25
C ILE A 105 8.18 -13.08 -14.83
N PRO A 106 8.23 -14.24 -14.16
CA PRO A 106 7.65 -15.47 -14.69
C PRO A 106 6.13 -15.37 -14.87
N LEU A 107 5.42 -14.65 -14.01
CA LEU A 107 4.00 -14.42 -14.16
C LEU A 107 3.68 -13.70 -15.48
N LEU A 108 4.40 -12.61 -15.78
CA LEU A 108 4.24 -11.87 -17.03
C LEU A 108 4.64 -12.68 -18.25
N LEU A 109 5.70 -13.48 -18.15
CA LEU A 109 6.12 -14.36 -19.25
C LEU A 109 5.06 -15.41 -19.56
N ILE A 110 4.40 -15.98 -18.57
CA ILE A 110 3.31 -16.95 -18.79
C ILE A 110 2.05 -16.27 -19.32
N ALA A 111 1.69 -15.09 -18.80
CA ALA A 111 0.47 -14.40 -19.20
C ALA A 111 0.57 -13.75 -20.59
N MET A 112 1.71 -13.14 -20.91
CA MET A 112 1.93 -12.38 -22.15
C MET A 112 2.89 -13.07 -23.14
N GLY A 113 3.52 -14.15 -22.75
CA GLY A 113 4.48 -14.90 -23.60
C GLY A 113 3.94 -15.23 -24.98
N PRO A 114 2.71 -15.76 -25.12
CA PRO A 114 2.09 -16.04 -26.41
C PRO A 114 2.01 -14.83 -27.33
N MET A 115 1.75 -13.62 -26.79
CA MET A 115 1.69 -12.39 -27.59
C MET A 115 3.06 -11.94 -28.13
N VAL A 116 4.14 -12.34 -27.46
CA VAL A 116 5.52 -11.99 -27.85
C VAL A 116 6.19 -13.11 -28.66
N GLY A 117 5.45 -14.18 -28.94
CA GLY A 117 5.94 -15.33 -29.70
C GLY A 117 6.83 -16.27 -28.90
N LEU A 118 6.71 -16.25 -27.56
CA LEU A 118 7.37 -17.21 -26.67
C LEU A 118 6.37 -18.31 -26.30
N PRO A 119 6.49 -19.53 -26.85
CA PRO A 119 5.53 -20.62 -26.60
C PRO A 119 5.76 -21.25 -25.22
N ILE A 120 5.49 -20.49 -24.17
CA ILE A 120 5.61 -20.95 -22.79
C ILE A 120 4.22 -21.43 -22.33
N LEU A 121 4.06 -22.73 -22.10
CA LEU A 121 2.80 -23.36 -21.71
C LEU A 121 1.65 -23.07 -22.71
N GLU A 122 1.96 -23.06 -24.01
CA GLU A 122 0.98 -22.98 -25.08
C GLU A 122 0.38 -24.35 -25.41
N GLY A 123 -0.86 -24.33 -25.89
CA GLY A 123 -1.62 -25.51 -26.26
C GLY A 123 -2.70 -25.88 -25.26
N MET A 124 -3.69 -26.63 -25.77
CA MET A 124 -4.89 -26.99 -25.00
C MET A 124 -4.55 -27.78 -23.74
N GLU A 125 -3.53 -28.60 -23.75
CA GLU A 125 -3.08 -29.43 -22.63
C GLU A 125 -2.54 -28.59 -21.47
N TRP A 126 -1.92 -27.43 -21.77
CA TRP A 126 -1.28 -26.57 -20.80
C TRP A 126 -2.14 -25.42 -20.30
N MET A 127 -3.32 -25.21 -20.88
CA MET A 127 -4.19 -24.08 -20.60
C MET A 127 -4.59 -24.00 -19.11
N MET A 128 -5.01 -25.12 -18.51
CA MET A 128 -5.36 -25.18 -17.10
C MET A 128 -4.13 -25.06 -16.19
N VAL A 129 -3.01 -25.66 -16.59
CA VAL A 129 -1.75 -25.57 -15.84
C VAL A 129 -1.23 -24.14 -15.84
N SER A 130 -1.30 -23.43 -16.96
CA SER A 130 -0.94 -22.03 -17.10
C SER A 130 -1.80 -21.15 -16.16
N ALA A 131 -3.13 -21.32 -16.19
CA ALA A 131 -4.05 -20.56 -15.34
C ALA A 131 -3.79 -20.78 -13.83
N LEU A 132 -3.60 -22.03 -13.42
CA LEU A 132 -3.28 -22.36 -12.02
C LEU A 132 -1.90 -21.84 -11.59
N THR A 133 -0.91 -21.89 -12.49
CA THR A 133 0.43 -21.34 -12.21
C THR A 133 0.36 -19.82 -12.03
N GLN A 134 -0.38 -19.10 -12.88
CA GLN A 134 -0.62 -17.68 -12.74
C GLN A 134 -1.32 -17.35 -11.41
N LEU A 135 -2.34 -18.12 -11.03
CA LEU A 135 -3.05 -17.97 -9.76
C LEU A 135 -2.09 -18.12 -8.56
N ILE A 136 -1.26 -19.17 -8.55
CA ILE A 136 -0.31 -19.46 -7.47
C ILE A 136 0.72 -18.32 -7.36
N LEU A 137 1.33 -17.92 -8.48
CA LEU A 137 2.31 -16.83 -8.50
C LEU A 137 1.70 -15.50 -8.02
N CYS A 138 0.50 -15.17 -8.49
CA CYS A 138 -0.23 -14.00 -8.06
C CYS A 138 -0.52 -14.05 -6.56
N LEU A 139 -1.00 -15.18 -6.02
CA LEU A 139 -1.25 -15.38 -4.59
C LEU A 139 0.00 -15.14 -3.75
N PHE A 140 1.16 -15.65 -4.16
CA PHE A 140 2.43 -15.41 -3.47
C PHE A 140 2.78 -13.92 -3.46
N ILE A 141 2.63 -13.21 -4.59
CA ILE A 141 2.90 -11.77 -4.67
C ILE A 141 1.96 -10.98 -3.75
N LEU A 142 0.66 -11.28 -3.77
CA LEU A 142 -0.33 -10.62 -2.90
C LEU A 142 -0.06 -10.92 -1.42
N PHE A 143 0.37 -12.13 -1.09
CA PHE A 143 0.73 -12.50 0.29
C PHE A 143 1.99 -11.77 0.79
N ILE A 144 3.03 -11.64 -0.04
CA ILE A 144 4.22 -10.85 0.27
C ILE A 144 3.84 -9.39 0.52
N GLN A 145 2.93 -8.86 -0.26
CA GLN A 145 2.47 -7.48 -0.22
C GLN A 145 1.18 -7.27 0.60
N ARG A 146 0.83 -8.24 1.47
CA ARG A 146 -0.39 -8.21 2.31
C ARG A 146 -0.60 -6.92 3.10
N HIS A 147 0.48 -6.18 3.33
CA HIS A 147 0.43 -4.89 4.03
C HIS A 147 -0.54 -3.91 3.36
N PHE A 148 -0.56 -3.82 2.02
CA PHE A 148 -1.49 -2.95 1.29
C PHE A 148 -2.95 -3.31 1.58
N PHE A 149 -3.27 -4.60 1.62
CA PHE A 149 -4.63 -5.06 1.90
C PHE A 149 -5.03 -4.76 3.34
N ILE A 150 -4.17 -5.08 4.32
CA ILE A 150 -4.46 -4.84 5.74
C ILE A 150 -4.64 -3.34 6.01
N THR A 151 -3.74 -2.49 5.49
CA THR A 151 -3.79 -1.04 5.70
C THR A 151 -4.94 -0.42 4.91
N GLY A 152 -5.13 -0.84 3.66
CA GLY A 152 -6.18 -0.35 2.77
C GLY A 152 -7.58 -0.64 3.30
N PHE A 153 -7.87 -1.88 3.70
CA PHE A 153 -9.17 -2.24 4.27
C PHE A 153 -9.44 -1.57 5.62
N LYS A 154 -8.43 -1.46 6.48
CA LYS A 154 -8.56 -0.71 7.75
C LYS A 154 -8.91 0.75 7.51
N ALA A 155 -8.30 1.39 6.50
CA ALA A 155 -8.58 2.78 6.15
C ALA A 155 -10.00 2.95 5.57
N LEU A 156 -10.47 2.00 4.75
CA LEU A 156 -11.84 1.99 4.22
C LEU A 156 -12.88 1.90 5.34
N ILE A 157 -12.70 0.96 6.28
CA ILE A 157 -13.61 0.79 7.42
C ILE A 157 -13.69 2.08 8.26
N LYS A 158 -12.56 2.78 8.41
CA LYS A 158 -12.47 4.06 9.13
C LYS A 158 -12.93 5.28 8.30
N LYS A 159 -13.49 5.07 7.10
CA LYS A 159 -13.92 6.13 6.17
C LYS A 159 -12.81 7.15 5.85
N SER A 160 -11.57 6.72 5.90
CA SER A 160 -10.36 7.51 5.63
C SER A 160 -9.57 6.84 4.50
N ALA A 161 -10.18 6.75 3.32
CA ALA A 161 -9.58 6.14 2.14
C ALA A 161 -8.22 6.79 1.83
N ASN A 162 -7.24 5.95 1.49
CA ASN A 162 -5.88 6.36 1.13
C ASN A 162 -5.41 5.59 -0.12
N MET A 163 -4.16 5.84 -0.55
CA MET A 163 -3.58 5.16 -1.70
C MET A 163 -3.60 3.62 -1.55
N ASP A 164 -3.38 3.10 -0.33
CA ASP A 164 -3.40 1.66 -0.07
C ASP A 164 -4.81 1.07 -0.25
N SER A 165 -5.85 1.85 0.06
CA SER A 165 -7.25 1.45 -0.18
C SER A 165 -7.54 1.27 -1.66
N LEU A 166 -7.06 2.20 -2.50
CA LEU A 166 -7.23 2.12 -3.94
C LEU A 166 -6.50 0.90 -4.53
N VAL A 167 -5.27 0.67 -4.09
CA VAL A 167 -4.47 -0.50 -4.50
C VAL A 167 -5.15 -1.80 -4.08
N ALA A 168 -5.61 -1.89 -2.82
CA ALA A 168 -6.29 -3.08 -2.31
C ALA A 168 -7.59 -3.39 -3.06
N MET A 169 -8.37 -2.37 -3.42
CA MET A 169 -9.60 -2.53 -4.20
C MET A 169 -9.29 -2.95 -5.65
N GLY A 170 -8.39 -2.24 -6.33
CA GLY A 170 -8.07 -2.52 -7.73
C GLY A 170 -7.44 -3.90 -7.93
N SER A 171 -6.41 -4.23 -7.14
CA SER A 171 -5.77 -5.54 -7.21
C SER A 171 -6.69 -6.68 -6.73
N GLY A 172 -7.50 -6.43 -5.69
CA GLY A 172 -8.50 -7.39 -5.21
C GLY A 172 -9.57 -7.68 -6.23
N ALA A 173 -10.09 -6.66 -6.92
CA ALA A 173 -11.08 -6.82 -7.99
C ALA A 173 -10.51 -7.62 -9.17
N SER A 174 -9.28 -7.31 -9.62
CA SER A 174 -8.59 -8.06 -10.68
C SER A 174 -8.36 -9.52 -10.28
N PHE A 175 -7.99 -9.78 -9.04
CA PHE A 175 -7.80 -11.13 -8.52
C PHE A 175 -9.12 -11.93 -8.51
N VAL A 176 -10.21 -11.34 -8.00
CA VAL A 176 -11.54 -11.99 -7.98
C VAL A 176 -12.03 -12.25 -9.40
N TYR A 177 -11.82 -11.30 -10.31
CA TYR A 177 -12.19 -11.49 -11.72
C TYR A 177 -11.42 -12.65 -12.35
N GLY A 178 -10.11 -12.77 -12.07
CA GLY A 178 -9.30 -13.91 -12.51
C GLY A 178 -9.81 -15.25 -11.97
N LEU A 179 -10.26 -15.31 -10.70
CA LEU A 179 -10.89 -16.51 -10.15
C LEU A 179 -12.16 -16.89 -10.91
N VAL A 180 -13.03 -15.93 -11.23
CA VAL A 180 -14.22 -16.16 -12.05
C VAL A 180 -13.84 -16.71 -13.42
N GLY A 181 -12.77 -16.18 -14.04
CA GLY A 181 -12.22 -16.68 -15.31
C GLY A 181 -11.80 -18.15 -15.24
N ILE A 182 -11.14 -18.58 -14.16
CA ILE A 182 -10.81 -20.01 -13.96
C ILE A 182 -12.07 -20.88 -13.89
N TYR A 183 -13.11 -20.44 -13.15
CA TYR A 183 -14.38 -21.18 -13.08
C TYR A 183 -15.05 -21.27 -14.44
N GLN A 184 -15.08 -20.19 -15.21
CA GLN A 184 -15.64 -20.19 -16.58
C GLN A 184 -14.84 -21.13 -17.49
N MET A 185 -13.51 -21.08 -17.43
CA MET A 185 -12.66 -21.98 -18.21
C MET A 185 -12.90 -23.45 -17.87
N ALA A 186 -12.99 -23.79 -16.58
CA ALA A 186 -13.28 -25.15 -16.13
C ALA A 186 -14.68 -25.62 -16.61
N TYR A 187 -15.69 -24.75 -16.58
CA TYR A 187 -17.03 -25.04 -17.11
C TYR A 187 -16.99 -25.32 -18.62
N TYR A 188 -16.32 -24.46 -19.41
CA TYR A 188 -16.23 -24.64 -20.86
C TYR A 188 -15.45 -25.90 -21.26
N PHE A 189 -14.46 -26.30 -20.47
CA PHE A 189 -13.81 -27.60 -20.66
C PHE A 189 -14.78 -28.75 -20.41
N GLY A 190 -15.62 -28.67 -19.38
CA GLY A 190 -16.63 -29.69 -19.08
C GLY A 190 -17.67 -29.88 -20.18
N VAL A 191 -18.04 -28.81 -20.90
CA VAL A 191 -18.96 -28.85 -22.05
C VAL A 191 -18.25 -28.97 -23.39
N GLN A 192 -16.97 -29.27 -23.42
CA GLN A 192 -16.13 -29.44 -24.61
C GLN A 192 -16.13 -28.24 -25.58
N ASN A 193 -16.40 -27.06 -25.08
CA ASN A 193 -16.34 -25.81 -25.86
C ASN A 193 -14.96 -25.15 -25.70
N ILE A 194 -14.03 -25.59 -26.52
CA ILE A 194 -12.61 -25.20 -26.42
C ILE A 194 -12.39 -23.74 -26.79
N GLU A 195 -13.16 -23.21 -27.74
CA GLU A 195 -13.05 -21.82 -28.17
C GLU A 195 -13.39 -20.86 -27.03
N MET A 196 -14.49 -21.12 -26.33
CA MET A 196 -14.87 -20.30 -25.15
C MET A 196 -13.92 -20.49 -23.98
N ALA A 197 -13.34 -21.68 -23.79
CA ALA A 197 -12.31 -21.89 -22.78
C ALA A 197 -11.04 -21.07 -23.07
N HIS A 198 -10.65 -20.97 -24.33
CA HIS A 198 -9.53 -20.14 -24.77
C HIS A 198 -9.80 -18.64 -24.55
N MET A 199 -10.99 -18.16 -24.85
CA MET A 199 -11.38 -16.76 -24.54
C MET A 199 -11.34 -16.48 -23.04
N ALA A 200 -11.81 -17.40 -22.20
CA ALA A 200 -11.75 -17.26 -20.74
C ALA A 200 -10.32 -17.20 -20.21
N MET A 201 -9.37 -17.92 -20.81
CA MET A 201 -7.95 -17.85 -20.46
C MET A 201 -7.38 -16.46 -20.67
N HIS A 202 -7.72 -15.75 -21.75
CA HIS A 202 -7.25 -14.39 -22.02
C HIS A 202 -7.84 -13.32 -21.08
N SER A 203 -8.81 -13.68 -20.26
CA SER A 203 -9.46 -12.77 -19.30
C SER A 203 -9.08 -13.03 -17.84
N LEU A 204 -7.95 -13.69 -17.56
CA LEU A 204 -7.59 -14.07 -16.19
C LEU A 204 -7.13 -12.89 -15.30
N TYR A 205 -6.54 -11.85 -15.82
CA TYR A 205 -6.08 -10.61 -15.14
C TYR A 205 -5.27 -10.80 -13.84
N PHE A 206 -4.65 -11.96 -13.59
CA PHE A 206 -3.78 -12.18 -12.44
C PHE A 206 -2.50 -11.35 -12.52
N GLU A 207 -1.97 -11.17 -13.74
CA GLU A 207 -0.82 -10.31 -14.01
C GLU A 207 -1.12 -8.85 -13.66
N SER A 208 -2.35 -8.38 -13.94
CA SER A 208 -2.77 -7.02 -13.59
C SER A 208 -2.82 -6.81 -12.08
N ALA A 209 -3.41 -7.77 -11.34
CA ALA A 209 -3.46 -7.71 -9.87
C ALA A 209 -2.05 -7.64 -9.26
N ALA A 210 -1.14 -8.50 -9.73
CA ALA A 210 0.24 -8.57 -9.26
C ALA A 210 1.05 -7.32 -9.64
N THR A 211 0.87 -6.82 -10.87
CA THR A 211 1.57 -5.64 -11.39
C THR A 211 1.18 -4.39 -10.62
N ILE A 212 -0.11 -4.14 -10.37
CA ILE A 212 -0.58 -2.98 -9.59
C ILE A 212 0.12 -2.93 -8.23
N VAL A 213 0.10 -4.02 -7.47
CA VAL A 213 0.68 -4.06 -6.12
C VAL A 213 2.20 -3.90 -6.17
N THR A 214 2.87 -4.52 -7.14
CA THR A 214 4.33 -4.45 -7.28
C THR A 214 4.78 -3.06 -7.70
N LEU A 215 4.15 -2.42 -8.70
CA LEU A 215 4.50 -1.07 -9.14
C LEU A 215 4.28 -0.02 -8.05
N VAL A 216 3.18 -0.12 -7.29
CA VAL A 216 2.95 0.78 -6.17
C VAL A 216 3.99 0.57 -5.07
N SER A 217 4.44 -0.68 -4.83
CA SER A 217 5.55 -0.96 -3.92
C SER A 217 6.86 -0.31 -4.37
N VAL A 218 7.16 -0.32 -5.68
CA VAL A 218 8.32 0.41 -6.26
C VAL A 218 8.20 1.89 -5.95
N GLY A 219 7.03 2.49 -6.25
CA GLY A 219 6.77 3.91 -6.00
C GLY A 219 6.99 4.29 -4.54
N LYS A 220 6.42 3.53 -3.60
CA LYS A 220 6.60 3.76 -2.16
C LYS A 220 8.05 3.60 -1.70
N TYR A 221 8.76 2.62 -2.23
CA TYR A 221 10.18 2.44 -1.92
C TYR A 221 11.02 3.63 -2.39
N LEU A 222 10.79 4.13 -3.61
CA LEU A 222 11.49 5.29 -4.14
C LEU A 222 11.16 6.56 -3.34
N GLU A 223 9.90 6.76 -2.96
CA GLU A 223 9.46 7.87 -2.12
C GLU A 223 10.16 7.83 -0.76
N SER A 224 10.16 6.68 -0.08
CA SER A 224 10.80 6.52 1.23
C SER A 224 12.31 6.78 1.17
N ARG A 225 12.97 6.34 0.10
CA ARG A 225 14.39 6.58 -0.13
C ARG A 225 14.70 8.07 -0.37
N SER A 226 13.84 8.78 -1.09
CA SER A 226 13.99 10.21 -1.34
C SER A 226 13.83 11.03 -0.06
N LYS A 227 12.81 10.70 0.76
CA LYS A 227 12.60 11.35 2.07
C LYS A 227 13.81 11.16 3.00
N ALA A 228 14.33 9.93 3.11
CA ALA A 228 15.49 9.65 3.95
C ALA A 228 16.77 10.39 3.52
N LYS A 229 16.92 10.72 2.24
CA LYS A 229 18.04 11.55 1.75
C LYS A 229 17.86 13.03 2.11
N THR A 230 16.64 13.53 2.10
CA THR A 230 16.33 14.93 2.41
C THR A 230 16.51 15.21 3.90
N ASP A 231 16.03 14.29 4.77
CA ASP A 231 16.19 14.42 6.22
C ASP A 231 17.67 14.44 6.66
N ARG A 232 18.54 13.69 5.97
CA ARG A 232 20.00 13.75 6.24
C ARG A 232 20.65 15.08 5.86
N LYS A 233 20.09 15.81 4.89
CA LYS A 233 20.64 17.11 4.47
C LYS A 233 20.18 18.29 5.33
N SER A 234 19.07 18.15 6.05
CA SER A 234 18.51 19.21 6.90
C SER A 234 19.08 19.23 8.32
N VAL A 235 19.97 18.29 8.67
CA VAL A 235 20.61 18.16 10.00
C VAL A 235 22.10 18.60 9.96
N VAL A 236 22.59 19.11 8.83
CA VAL A 236 23.88 19.79 8.68
C VAL A 236 23.62 21.28 8.45
#